data_f8447981a711f945eefbad252fb953d8
#
_entry.id   f8447981a711f945eefbad252fb953d8
#
_cell.length_a   1.000
_cell.length_b   1.000
_cell.length_c   1.000
_cell.angle_alpha   90.00
_cell.angle_beta   90.00
_cell.angle_gamma   90.00
#
_symmetry.space_group_name_H-M   'P 1'
#
loop_
_entity.id
_entity.type
_entity.pdbx_description
1 polymer ?
#
loop_
_entity_poly.entity_id
_entity_poly.type
_entity_poly.pdbx_seq_one_letter_code
_entity_poly.pdbx_strand_id
1 'polypeptide(L)'
;MEEKGYLGIDWGATDVGVAFADPETQIALGLTTLHNDATLPARVAEIVEREQVGTIVIGTPSHIDRKEMEDKGETFGNVLRKHIPAQVRIVYENEMFTTKMAQFNLRERGTKHVSKHDDIEAARIILQAWLEKK
;
A
#
# COMPACT_ATOMS: atom_id res chain seq x y z
N MET A 1 23.67 10.62 -5.54
CA MET A 1 22.50 9.79 -5.86
C MET A 1 21.27 10.32 -5.12
N GLU A 2 20.26 10.57 -5.88
CA GLU A 2 19.01 11.03 -5.26
C GLU A 2 18.31 9.86 -4.59
N GLU A 3 17.84 10.09 -3.39
CA GLU A 3 17.02 9.10 -2.73
C GLU A 3 15.65 9.01 -3.42
N LYS A 4 15.11 7.81 -3.45
CA LYS A 4 13.80 7.56 -4.03
C LYS A 4 12.74 7.51 -2.95
N GLY A 5 11.52 7.84 -3.33
CA GLY A 5 10.39 7.81 -2.41
C GLY A 5 9.84 6.42 -2.16
N TYR A 6 8.79 6.37 -1.36
CA TYR A 6 8.16 5.13 -0.92
C TYR A 6 6.68 5.14 -1.28
N LEU A 7 6.17 4.02 -1.74
CA LEU A 7 4.76 3.86 -2.07
C LEU A 7 4.16 2.77 -1.17
N GLY A 8 3.03 3.08 -0.55
CA GLY A 8 2.31 2.09 0.26
C GLY A 8 1.07 1.66 -0.48
N ILE A 9 0.77 0.37 -0.45
CA ILE A 9 -0.38 -0.20 -1.14
C ILE A 9 -1.17 -1.08 -0.19
N ASP A 10 -2.46 -0.78 -0.08
CA ASP A 10 -3.42 -1.64 0.59
C ASP A 10 -4.26 -2.31 -0.49
N TRP A 11 -3.88 -3.54 -0.85
CA TRP A 11 -4.55 -4.25 -1.93
C TRP A 11 -5.93 -4.74 -1.48
N GLY A 12 -6.94 -4.43 -2.27
CA GLY A 12 -8.30 -4.90 -2.02
C GLY A 12 -8.90 -5.48 -3.28
N ALA A 13 -9.96 -6.27 -3.14
CA ALA A 13 -10.58 -6.95 -4.28
C ALA A 13 -11.27 -5.97 -5.23
N THR A 14 -11.76 -4.86 -4.73
CA THR A 14 -12.48 -3.87 -5.52
C THR A 14 -11.68 -2.59 -5.68
N ASP A 15 -11.14 -2.08 -4.59
CA ASP A 15 -10.39 -0.83 -4.58
C ASP A 15 -9.05 -1.05 -3.89
N VAL A 16 -8.05 -0.31 -4.34
CA VAL A 16 -6.69 -0.41 -3.83
C VAL A 16 -6.27 0.97 -3.35
N GLY A 17 -5.95 1.07 -2.05
CA GLY A 17 -5.49 2.31 -1.46
C GLY A 17 -4.01 2.52 -1.74
N VAL A 18 -3.63 3.76 -1.99
CA VAL A 18 -2.23 4.11 -2.30
C VAL A 18 -1.81 5.30 -1.45
N ALA A 19 -0.63 5.19 -0.87
CA ALA A 19 0.00 6.25 -0.09
C ALA A 19 1.43 6.46 -0.58
N PHE A 20 1.96 7.65 -0.32
CA PHE A 20 3.31 8.00 -0.75
C PHE A 20 4.06 8.68 0.39
N ALA A 21 5.35 8.44 0.48
CA ALA A 21 6.22 9.14 1.43
C ALA A 21 7.46 9.65 0.73
N ASP A 22 7.77 10.92 0.97
CA ASP A 22 8.99 11.53 0.47
C ASP A 22 10.19 10.97 1.24
N PRO A 23 11.33 10.72 0.59
CA PRO A 23 12.47 10.14 1.27
C PRO A 23 13.07 11.06 2.34
N GLU A 24 12.89 12.36 2.22
CA GLU A 24 13.42 13.30 3.21
C GLU A 24 12.57 13.34 4.48
N THR A 25 11.26 13.41 4.33
CA THR A 25 10.37 13.50 5.50
C THR A 25 10.08 12.16 6.13
N GLN A 26 10.00 11.11 5.33
CA GLN A 26 9.60 9.76 5.75
C GLN A 26 8.25 9.75 6.48
N ILE A 27 7.38 10.64 6.04
CA ILE A 27 6.01 10.73 6.55
C ILE A 27 5.06 10.31 5.43
N ALA A 28 4.26 9.28 5.70
CA ALA A 28 3.31 8.77 4.73
C ALA A 28 2.09 9.66 4.62
N LEU A 29 1.71 9.95 3.38
CA LEU A 29 0.51 10.72 3.08
C LEU A 29 -0.36 9.91 2.13
N GLY A 30 -1.67 10.01 2.31
CA GLY A 30 -2.60 9.35 1.40
C GLY A 30 -2.49 9.96 0.00
N LEU A 31 -2.51 9.12 -1.01
CA LEU A 31 -2.36 9.59 -2.39
C LEU A 31 -3.64 9.43 -3.19
N THR A 32 -4.12 8.20 -3.34
CA THR A 32 -5.29 7.94 -4.16
C THR A 32 -5.86 6.55 -3.90
N THR A 33 -7.03 6.30 -4.46
CA THR A 33 -7.61 4.96 -4.53
C THR A 33 -7.71 4.57 -6.00
N LEU A 34 -7.24 3.39 -6.33
CA LEU A 34 -7.31 2.85 -7.68
C LEU A 34 -8.31 1.71 -7.72
N HIS A 35 -9.03 1.62 -8.82
CA HIS A 35 -9.93 0.49 -9.01
C HIS A 35 -9.12 -0.76 -9.34
N ASN A 36 -9.48 -1.89 -8.76
CA ASN A 36 -8.76 -3.14 -9.00
C ASN A 36 -9.30 -3.80 -10.26
N ASP A 37 -8.65 -3.51 -11.37
CA ASP A 37 -8.98 -4.10 -12.67
C ASP A 37 -7.69 -4.46 -13.40
N ALA A 38 -7.81 -4.85 -14.65
CA ALA A 38 -6.66 -5.30 -15.43
C ALA A 38 -5.60 -4.21 -15.63
N THR A 39 -5.98 -2.93 -15.47
CA THR A 39 -5.04 -1.80 -15.65
C THR A 39 -4.27 -1.47 -14.38
N LEU A 40 -4.59 -2.11 -13.26
CA LEU A 40 -4.00 -1.74 -11.97
C LEU A 40 -2.47 -1.77 -11.97
N PRO A 41 -1.80 -2.84 -12.45
CA PRO A 41 -0.34 -2.85 -12.42
C PRO A 41 0.28 -1.71 -13.23
N ALA A 42 -0.30 -1.40 -14.39
CA ALA A 42 0.20 -0.31 -15.22
C ALA A 42 0.01 1.05 -14.55
N ARG A 43 -1.12 1.24 -13.86
CA ARG A 43 -1.38 2.49 -13.16
C ARG A 43 -0.42 2.69 -11.99
N VAL A 44 -0.14 1.61 -11.26
CA VAL A 44 0.85 1.68 -10.18
C VAL A 44 2.23 2.01 -10.76
N ALA A 45 2.58 1.40 -11.89
CA ALA A 45 3.86 1.67 -12.54
C ALA A 45 3.98 3.14 -12.96
N GLU A 46 2.89 3.75 -13.42
CA GLU A 46 2.87 5.17 -13.75
C GLU A 46 3.17 6.04 -12.53
N ILE A 47 2.58 5.69 -11.39
CA ILE A 47 2.83 6.42 -10.14
C ILE A 47 4.29 6.25 -9.71
N VAL A 48 4.82 5.04 -9.83
CA VAL A 48 6.22 4.76 -9.49
C VAL A 48 7.15 5.67 -10.28
N GLU A 49 6.90 5.81 -11.57
CA GLU A 49 7.72 6.65 -12.43
C GLU A 49 7.51 8.14 -12.12
N ARG A 50 6.27 8.56 -12.02
CA ARG A 50 5.94 9.98 -11.79
C ARG A 50 6.48 10.48 -10.46
N GLU A 51 6.36 9.68 -9.40
CA GLU A 51 6.74 10.08 -8.05
C GLU A 51 8.17 9.65 -7.68
N GLN A 52 8.89 9.06 -8.61
CA GLN A 52 10.27 8.61 -8.36
C GLN A 52 10.35 7.66 -7.17
N VAL A 53 9.54 6.61 -7.22
CA VAL A 53 9.47 5.62 -6.15
C VAL A 53 10.59 4.60 -6.27
N GLY A 54 11.26 4.31 -5.15
CA GLY A 54 12.32 3.30 -5.11
C GLY A 54 11.93 2.06 -4.33
N THR A 55 10.89 2.15 -3.48
CA THR A 55 10.43 1.03 -2.69
C THR A 55 8.90 1.04 -2.64
N ILE A 56 8.28 -0.11 -2.88
CA ILE A 56 6.85 -0.29 -2.79
C ILE A 56 6.58 -1.21 -1.60
N VAL A 57 5.76 -0.75 -0.67
CA VAL A 57 5.37 -1.50 0.53
C VAL A 57 3.94 -1.98 0.35
N ILE A 58 3.74 -3.28 0.31
CA ILE A 58 2.42 -3.86 0.11
C ILE A 58 1.96 -4.49 1.42
N GLY A 59 0.76 -4.14 1.86
CA GLY A 59 0.17 -4.72 3.06
C GLY A 59 -0.26 -6.15 2.81
N THR A 60 0.03 -7.02 3.75
CA THR A 60 -0.35 -8.43 3.66
C THR A 60 -1.07 -8.87 4.94
N PRO A 61 -2.09 -9.70 4.83
CA PRO A 61 -2.73 -10.25 6.02
C PRO A 61 -1.82 -11.29 6.66
N SER A 62 -1.61 -11.18 7.97
CA SER A 62 -0.64 -12.03 8.67
C SER A 62 -1.26 -13.10 9.52
N HIS A 63 -2.54 -12.98 9.83
CA HIS A 63 -3.20 -13.85 10.82
C HIS A 63 -4.14 -14.85 10.19
N ILE A 64 -4.21 -14.85 8.88
CA ILE A 64 -5.18 -15.65 8.15
C ILE A 64 -4.56 -16.98 7.74
N ASP A 65 -5.38 -18.01 7.66
CA ASP A 65 -4.96 -19.30 7.18
C ASP A 65 -4.38 -19.15 5.77
N ARG A 66 -3.06 -19.23 5.67
CA ARG A 66 -2.36 -19.03 4.42
C ARG A 66 -2.69 -20.06 3.34
N LYS A 67 -3.34 -21.16 3.74
CA LYS A 67 -3.75 -22.17 2.78
C LYS A 67 -5.01 -21.79 2.05
N GLU A 68 -5.88 -21.02 2.69
CA GLU A 68 -7.13 -20.61 2.08
C GLU A 68 -7.04 -19.25 1.42
N MET A 69 -6.26 -18.36 2.01
CA MET A 69 -6.03 -17.06 1.41
C MET A 69 -4.59 -16.96 1.00
N GLU A 70 -4.32 -17.47 -0.19
CA GLU A 70 -3.05 -17.13 -0.80
C GLU A 70 -2.84 -15.66 -0.59
N ASP A 71 -1.65 -15.29 -0.20
CA ASP A 71 -1.35 -13.90 0.05
C ASP A 71 -1.56 -13.13 -1.24
N LYS A 72 -2.70 -12.48 -1.31
CA LYS A 72 -3.08 -11.72 -2.51
C LYS A 72 -2.18 -10.53 -2.73
N GLY A 73 -1.61 -10.01 -1.65
CA GLY A 73 -0.59 -8.96 -1.76
C GLY A 73 0.65 -9.47 -2.46
N GLU A 74 1.12 -10.67 -2.10
CA GLU A 74 2.26 -11.26 -2.77
C GLU A 74 1.96 -11.59 -4.22
N THR A 75 0.77 -12.11 -4.50
CA THR A 75 0.35 -12.39 -5.87
C THR A 75 0.35 -11.12 -6.70
N PHE A 76 -0.21 -10.05 -6.16
CA PHE A 76 -0.19 -8.76 -6.82
C PHE A 76 1.24 -8.26 -7.02
N GLY A 77 2.09 -8.39 -6.00
CA GLY A 77 3.48 -7.98 -6.09
C GLY A 77 4.23 -8.71 -7.22
N ASN A 78 3.95 -10.00 -7.40
CA ASN A 78 4.57 -10.76 -8.46
C ASN A 78 4.14 -10.27 -9.85
N VAL A 79 2.88 -9.90 -10.00
CA VAL A 79 2.39 -9.31 -11.25
C VAL A 79 3.01 -7.95 -11.47
N LEU A 80 3.02 -7.13 -10.42
CA LEU A 80 3.56 -5.77 -10.48
C LEU A 80 5.05 -5.77 -10.85
N ARG A 81 5.79 -6.78 -10.37
CA ARG A 81 7.22 -6.89 -10.66
C ARG A 81 7.53 -6.81 -12.15
N LYS A 82 6.60 -7.28 -12.98
CA LYS A 82 6.78 -7.29 -14.43
C LYS A 82 6.56 -5.93 -15.07
N HIS A 83 6.00 -4.98 -14.33
CA HIS A 83 5.62 -3.67 -14.87
C HIS A 83 6.53 -2.54 -14.38
N ILE A 84 7.44 -2.82 -13.45
CA ILE A 84 8.29 -1.79 -12.85
C ILE A 84 9.77 -2.14 -13.04
N PRO A 85 10.67 -1.13 -12.93
CA PRO A 85 12.11 -1.40 -13.08
C PRO A 85 12.63 -2.36 -12.02
N ALA A 86 13.64 -3.14 -12.37
CA ALA A 86 14.20 -4.16 -11.48
C ALA A 86 14.77 -3.55 -10.20
N GLN A 87 15.26 -2.33 -10.26
CA GLN A 87 15.84 -1.66 -9.10
C GLN A 87 14.82 -1.17 -8.08
N VAL A 88 13.54 -1.12 -8.44
CA VAL A 88 12.50 -0.77 -7.49
C VAL A 88 12.23 -1.99 -6.61
N ARG A 89 12.32 -1.79 -5.29
CA ARG A 89 12.11 -2.87 -4.34
C ARG A 89 10.62 -3.06 -4.04
N ILE A 90 10.22 -4.29 -3.86
CA ILE A 90 8.87 -4.62 -3.35
C ILE A 90 9.07 -5.31 -2.02
N VAL A 91 8.46 -4.75 -0.97
CA VAL A 91 8.50 -5.33 0.37
C VAL A 91 7.09 -5.47 0.89
N TYR A 92 6.92 -6.28 1.91
CA TYR A 92 5.60 -6.58 2.46
C TYR A 92 5.54 -6.20 3.92
N GLU A 93 4.40 -5.66 4.34
CA GLU A 93 4.18 -5.27 5.72
C GLU A 93 2.91 -5.93 6.24
N ASN A 94 2.99 -6.42 7.47
CA ASN A 94 1.85 -7.04 8.13
C ASN A 94 0.78 -5.98 8.40
N GLU A 95 -0.42 -6.17 7.83
CA GLU A 95 -1.50 -5.20 7.97
C GLU A 95 -2.48 -5.51 9.10
N MET A 96 -2.24 -6.57 9.86
CA MET A 96 -3.18 -6.97 10.91
C MET A 96 -3.50 -5.85 11.88
N PHE A 97 -2.48 -5.17 12.39
CA PHE A 97 -2.68 -4.06 13.31
C PHE A 97 -3.01 -2.75 12.61
N THR A 98 -2.42 -2.54 11.43
CA THR A 98 -2.60 -1.29 10.70
C THR A 98 -4.04 -1.11 10.24
N THR A 99 -4.66 -2.15 9.74
CA THR A 99 -6.05 -2.09 9.30
C THR A 99 -6.98 -1.82 10.47
N LYS A 100 -6.74 -2.48 11.61
CA LYS A 100 -7.53 -2.25 12.82
C LYS A 100 -7.36 -0.82 13.32
N MET A 101 -6.15 -0.29 13.27
CA MET A 101 -5.90 1.09 13.69
C MET A 101 -6.60 2.08 12.77
N ALA A 102 -6.61 1.82 11.48
CA ALA A 102 -7.31 2.69 10.54
C ALA A 102 -8.81 2.71 10.83
N GLN A 103 -9.41 1.55 11.07
CA GLN A 103 -10.83 1.44 11.39
C GLN A 103 -11.16 2.13 12.71
N PHE A 104 -10.31 1.95 13.71
CA PHE A 104 -10.48 2.59 15.00
C PHE A 104 -10.46 4.11 14.86
N ASN A 105 -9.48 4.63 14.14
CA ASN A 105 -9.37 6.07 13.95
C ASN A 105 -10.58 6.65 13.22
N LEU A 106 -11.12 5.92 12.25
CA LEU A 106 -12.30 6.37 11.53
C LEU A 106 -13.55 6.35 12.39
N ARG A 107 -13.68 5.36 13.27
CA ARG A 107 -14.78 5.32 14.22
C ARG A 107 -14.73 6.49 15.19
N GLU A 108 -13.54 6.84 15.63
CA GLU A 108 -13.34 7.98 16.53
C GLU A 108 -13.78 9.28 15.86
N ARG A 109 -13.65 9.36 14.54
CA ARG A 109 -14.12 10.51 13.78
C ARG A 109 -15.60 10.49 13.51
N GLY A 110 -16.32 9.47 14.01
CA GLY A 110 -17.76 9.33 13.79
C GLY A 110 -18.12 8.72 12.45
N THR A 111 -17.17 8.20 11.73
CA THR A 111 -17.40 7.57 10.44
C THR A 111 -17.98 6.16 10.65
N LYS A 112 -19.12 5.88 10.05
CA LYS A 112 -19.82 4.60 10.24
C LYS A 112 -19.65 3.62 9.08
N HIS A 113 -19.11 4.06 7.98
CA HIS A 113 -18.99 3.24 6.78
C HIS A 113 -17.56 3.14 6.31
N VAL A 114 -17.17 1.95 5.87
CA VAL A 114 -15.91 1.76 5.19
C VAL A 114 -16.06 2.39 3.81
N SER A 115 -15.21 3.35 3.48
CA SER A 115 -15.27 4.11 2.25
C SER A 115 -13.92 4.07 1.55
N LYS A 116 -13.83 4.74 0.40
CA LYS A 116 -12.56 4.86 -0.33
C LYS A 116 -11.48 5.55 0.51
N HIS A 117 -11.87 6.42 1.43
CA HIS A 117 -10.94 7.06 2.34
C HIS A 117 -10.30 6.05 3.30
N ASP A 118 -11.04 4.99 3.63
CA ASP A 118 -10.51 3.94 4.50
C ASP A 118 -9.36 3.20 3.83
N ASP A 119 -9.46 2.96 2.53
CA ASP A 119 -8.39 2.30 1.77
C ASP A 119 -7.13 3.16 1.72
N ILE A 120 -7.30 4.46 1.52
CA ILE A 120 -6.17 5.40 1.50
C ILE A 120 -5.52 5.47 2.87
N GLU A 121 -6.33 5.56 3.92
CA GLU A 121 -5.82 5.64 5.28
C GLU A 121 -5.10 4.35 5.68
N ALA A 122 -5.64 3.19 5.28
CA ALA A 122 -4.98 1.92 5.54
C ALA A 122 -3.62 1.86 4.84
N ALA A 123 -3.55 2.30 3.59
CA ALA A 123 -2.29 2.34 2.86
C ALA A 123 -1.27 3.27 3.53
N ARG A 124 -1.73 4.41 4.01
CA ARG A 124 -0.88 5.36 4.73
C ARG A 124 -0.30 4.73 5.99
N ILE A 125 -1.13 4.05 6.76
CA ILE A 125 -0.70 3.42 8.01
C ILE A 125 0.27 2.26 7.74
N ILE A 126 -0.01 1.45 6.72
CA ILE A 126 0.88 0.38 6.31
C ILE A 126 2.26 0.94 5.98
N LEU A 127 2.30 1.98 5.17
CA LEU A 127 3.56 2.59 4.78
C LEU A 127 4.28 3.20 5.96
N GLN A 128 3.56 3.93 6.81
CA GLN A 128 4.18 4.57 7.98
C GLN A 128 4.76 3.54 8.95
N ALA A 129 4.03 2.43 9.15
CA ALA A 129 4.51 1.37 10.03
C ALA A 129 5.82 0.78 9.52
N TRP A 130 5.93 0.57 8.22
CA TRP A 130 7.16 0.06 7.63
C TRP A 130 8.31 1.07 7.76
N LEU A 131 8.02 2.34 7.51
CA LEU A 131 9.04 3.39 7.61
C LEU A 131 9.61 3.50 9.01
N GLU A 132 8.79 3.30 10.02
CA GLU A 132 9.22 3.40 11.41
C GLU A 132 10.06 2.22 11.87
N LYS A 133 9.99 1.12 11.15
CA LYS A 133 10.76 -0.09 11.48
C LYS A 133 12.09 -0.21 10.73
N LYS A 134 12.20 0.48 9.62
CA LYS A 134 13.39 0.30 8.80
C LYS A 134 14.67 0.88 9.38
#